data_05a60d065261a42e47fbd0d23aa69eb8
#
_entry.id   05a60d065261a42e47fbd0d23aa69eb8
#
_cell.length_a   1.000
_cell.length_b   1.000
_cell.length_c   1.000
_cell.angle_alpha   90.00
_cell.angle_beta   90.00
_cell.angle_gamma   90.00
#
_symmetry.space_group_name_H-M   'P 1'
#
loop_
_entity.id
_entity.type
_entity.pdbx_description
1 polymer ?
#
loop_
_entity_poly.entity_id
_entity_poly.type
_entity_poly.pdbx_seq_one_letter_code
_entity_poly.pdbx_strand_id
1 'polypeptide(L)'
;MKKLFVVALAALATLTASAQQFGRVNFNEIVMLAPEMDAAREAIAASQKEAEETYSSMLEEYQGKMTQYQQKQATWTAAIKESKERELMEIQNRIQEFQQSISQELQQQQAQLTAPIQEKANKVVSEIAKAKGLTALFDATQAIYFDETKVIDITPEARKAMNIPDSRTLESLQAELQAQAQAQQQ
;
A
#
# COMPACT_ATOMS: atom_id res chain seq x y z
N MET A 1 18.11 -34.32 -58.60
CA MET A 1 17.22 -34.53 -57.44
C MET A 1 17.91 -34.26 -56.09
N LYS A 2 19.17 -34.61 -55.87
CA LYS A 2 19.86 -34.36 -54.56
C LYS A 2 20.08 -32.87 -54.23
N LYS A 3 20.21 -31.99 -55.25
CA LYS A 3 20.43 -30.53 -55.04
C LYS A 3 19.13 -29.79 -54.64
N LEU A 4 17.96 -30.29 -55.04
CA LEU A 4 16.68 -29.71 -54.64
C LEU A 4 16.32 -29.99 -53.16
N PHE A 5 16.77 -31.12 -52.63
CA PHE A 5 16.54 -31.49 -51.22
C PHE A 5 17.34 -30.64 -50.23
N VAL A 6 18.55 -30.21 -50.65
CA VAL A 6 19.40 -29.34 -49.79
C VAL A 6 18.84 -27.93 -49.69
N VAL A 7 18.23 -27.41 -50.77
CA VAL A 7 17.58 -26.07 -50.75
C VAL A 7 16.30 -26.10 -49.94
N ALA A 8 15.53 -27.19 -49.97
CA ALA A 8 14.33 -27.32 -49.15
C ALA A 8 14.65 -27.45 -47.64
N LEU A 9 15.76 -28.09 -47.27
CA LEU A 9 16.20 -28.20 -45.87
C LEU A 9 16.74 -26.85 -45.37
N ALA A 10 17.40 -26.02 -46.21
CA ALA A 10 17.87 -24.68 -45.88
C ALA A 10 16.71 -23.70 -45.70
N ALA A 11 15.60 -23.86 -46.45
CA ALA A 11 14.42 -23.01 -46.36
C ALA A 11 13.58 -23.32 -45.09
N LEU A 12 13.64 -24.54 -44.53
CA LEU A 12 13.00 -24.89 -43.25
C LEU A 12 13.82 -24.39 -42.05
N ALA A 13 15.10 -24.11 -42.17
CA ALA A 13 15.94 -23.61 -41.08
C ALA A 13 15.72 -22.11 -40.78
N THR A 14 14.97 -21.40 -41.62
CA THR A 14 14.56 -19.99 -41.38
C THR A 14 13.21 -19.85 -40.69
N LEU A 15 12.66 -20.93 -40.12
CA LEU A 15 11.64 -20.81 -39.10
C LEU A 15 12.29 -20.04 -37.93
N THR A 16 12.08 -18.73 -37.95
CA THR A 16 12.49 -17.79 -36.91
C THR A 16 12.19 -18.41 -35.56
N ALA A 17 13.23 -18.87 -34.89
CA ALA A 17 13.15 -19.04 -33.45
C ALA A 17 12.80 -17.63 -32.92
N SER A 18 11.52 -17.35 -32.72
CA SER A 18 11.11 -16.16 -31.96
C SER A 18 11.80 -16.31 -30.63
N ALA A 19 12.94 -15.63 -30.50
CA ALA A 19 13.68 -15.65 -29.26
C ALA A 19 12.69 -15.22 -28.18
N GLN A 20 12.40 -16.10 -27.23
CA GLN A 20 11.52 -15.80 -26.11
C GLN A 20 12.11 -14.57 -25.42
N GLN A 21 11.39 -13.46 -25.50
CA GLN A 21 11.81 -12.23 -24.86
C GLN A 21 11.25 -12.19 -23.44
N PHE A 22 12.12 -11.99 -22.49
CA PHE A 22 11.76 -11.83 -21.09
C PHE A 22 11.90 -10.37 -20.70
N GLY A 23 10.98 -9.91 -19.84
CA GLY A 23 11.02 -8.58 -19.28
C GLY A 23 11.20 -8.59 -17.76
N ARG A 24 11.63 -7.45 -17.24
CA ARG A 24 11.61 -7.14 -15.81
C ARG A 24 10.93 -5.81 -15.57
N VAL A 25 10.37 -5.65 -14.38
CA VAL A 25 9.83 -4.39 -13.89
C VAL A 25 10.05 -4.29 -12.38
N ASN A 26 10.38 -3.13 -11.87
CA ASN A 26 10.30 -2.86 -10.44
C ASN A 26 8.85 -2.50 -10.09
N PHE A 27 8.03 -3.55 -9.84
CA PHE A 27 6.60 -3.37 -9.61
C PHE A 27 6.30 -2.55 -8.35
N ASN A 28 7.09 -2.77 -7.30
CA ASN A 28 6.98 -2.00 -6.07
C ASN A 28 7.21 -0.50 -6.30
N GLU A 29 8.22 -0.14 -7.09
CA GLU A 29 8.50 1.24 -7.46
C GLU A 29 7.32 1.89 -8.19
N ILE A 30 6.73 1.17 -9.17
CA ILE A 30 5.59 1.66 -9.95
C ILE A 30 4.39 1.95 -9.04
N VAL A 31 4.10 1.07 -8.09
CA VAL A 31 2.98 1.25 -7.15
C VAL A 31 3.27 2.36 -6.14
N MET A 32 4.44 2.30 -5.49
CA MET A 32 4.78 3.21 -4.39
C MET A 32 4.95 4.67 -4.81
N LEU A 33 5.40 4.90 -6.05
CA LEU A 33 5.63 6.26 -6.59
C LEU A 33 4.45 6.80 -7.40
N ALA A 34 3.39 6.01 -7.61
CA ALA A 34 2.20 6.48 -8.31
C ALA A 34 1.59 7.70 -7.60
N PRO A 35 1.17 8.76 -8.33
CA PRO A 35 0.55 9.93 -7.72
C PRO A 35 -0.70 9.60 -6.89
N GLU A 36 -1.46 8.60 -7.30
CA GLU A 36 -2.64 8.11 -6.56
C GLU A 36 -2.27 7.51 -5.20
N MET A 37 -1.05 6.97 -5.06
CA MET A 37 -0.56 6.44 -3.80
C MET A 37 -0.29 7.55 -2.78
N ASP A 38 0.04 8.76 -3.22
CA ASP A 38 0.19 9.92 -2.32
C ASP A 38 -1.15 10.31 -1.71
N ALA A 39 -2.19 10.42 -2.55
CA ALA A 39 -3.54 10.69 -2.07
C ALA A 39 -4.04 9.59 -1.12
N ALA A 40 -3.72 8.32 -1.40
CA ALA A 40 -4.05 7.22 -0.51
C ALA A 40 -3.34 7.33 0.85
N ARG A 41 -2.04 7.69 0.87
CA ARG A 41 -1.29 7.92 2.11
C ARG A 41 -1.86 9.08 2.93
N GLU A 42 -2.19 10.19 2.26
CA GLU A 42 -2.80 11.34 2.93
C GLU A 42 -4.15 10.97 3.56
N ALA A 43 -5.00 10.24 2.85
CA ALA A 43 -6.28 9.78 3.36
C ALA A 43 -6.11 8.83 4.56
N ILE A 44 -5.16 7.89 4.50
CA ILE A 44 -4.85 6.98 5.61
C ILE A 44 -4.33 7.76 6.83
N ALA A 45 -3.42 8.71 6.62
CA ALA A 45 -2.87 9.53 7.69
C ALA A 45 -3.95 10.40 8.35
N ALA A 46 -4.88 10.96 7.56
CA ALA A 46 -6.02 11.72 8.09
C ALA A 46 -6.93 10.84 8.97
N SER A 47 -7.25 9.62 8.52
CA SER A 47 -8.07 8.68 9.30
C SER A 47 -7.37 8.20 10.58
N GLN A 48 -6.05 7.99 10.53
CA GLN A 48 -5.27 7.66 11.73
C GLN A 48 -5.33 8.78 12.75
N LYS A 49 -5.15 10.03 12.29
CA LYS A 49 -5.24 11.20 13.16
C LYS A 49 -6.62 11.36 13.80
N GLU A 50 -7.69 11.19 13.02
CA GLU A 50 -9.06 11.23 13.51
C GLU A 50 -9.32 10.14 14.57
N ALA A 51 -8.77 8.94 14.34
CA ALA A 51 -8.86 7.85 15.30
C ALA A 51 -8.11 8.17 16.62
N GLU A 52 -6.92 8.76 16.54
CA GLU A 52 -6.14 9.18 17.71
C GLU A 52 -6.87 10.28 18.50
N GLU A 53 -7.43 11.29 17.81
CA GLU A 53 -8.22 12.35 18.45
C GLU A 53 -9.47 11.79 19.14
N THR A 54 -10.17 10.87 18.48
CA THR A 54 -11.35 10.19 19.06
C THR A 54 -10.96 9.39 20.29
N TYR A 55 -9.90 8.60 20.22
CA TYR A 55 -9.40 7.81 21.35
C TYR A 55 -9.00 8.70 22.53
N SER A 56 -8.26 9.79 22.27
CA SER A 56 -7.86 10.78 23.27
C SER A 56 -9.07 11.39 23.97
N SER A 57 -10.08 11.80 23.21
CA SER A 57 -11.32 12.34 23.74
C SER A 57 -12.07 11.35 24.65
N MET A 58 -12.11 10.07 24.29
CA MET A 58 -12.71 9.03 25.13
C MET A 58 -11.93 8.84 26.44
N LEU A 59 -10.60 8.90 26.40
CA LEU A 59 -9.76 8.82 27.60
C LEU A 59 -9.97 10.04 28.51
N GLU A 60 -10.05 11.24 27.95
CA GLU A 60 -10.34 12.46 28.71
C GLU A 60 -11.71 12.41 29.39
N GLU A 61 -12.74 11.93 28.66
CA GLU A 61 -14.07 11.69 29.23
C GLU A 61 -14.00 10.74 30.42
N TYR A 62 -13.32 9.59 30.26
CA TYR A 62 -13.16 8.62 31.34
C TYR A 62 -12.44 9.19 32.55
N GLN A 63 -11.33 9.89 32.35
CA GLN A 63 -10.54 10.51 33.42
C GLN A 63 -11.34 11.58 34.17
N GLY A 64 -12.07 12.43 33.43
CA GLY A 64 -12.93 13.45 34.01
C GLY A 64 -14.03 12.85 34.89
N LYS A 65 -14.70 11.81 34.42
CA LYS A 65 -15.74 11.09 35.15
C LYS A 65 -15.17 10.34 36.37
N MET A 66 -14.01 9.73 36.23
CA MET A 66 -13.31 9.05 37.34
C MET A 66 -12.93 10.04 38.45
N THR A 67 -12.37 11.20 38.07
CA THR A 67 -12.04 12.27 39.01
C THR A 67 -13.28 12.78 39.76
N GLN A 68 -14.37 13.00 39.03
CA GLN A 68 -15.64 13.40 39.63
C GLN A 68 -16.18 12.34 40.61
N TYR A 69 -16.08 11.04 40.25
CA TYR A 69 -16.47 9.93 41.10
C TYR A 69 -15.67 9.95 42.39
N GLN A 70 -14.34 10.00 42.30
CA GLN A 70 -13.44 10.02 43.46
C GLN A 70 -13.74 11.16 44.43
N GLN A 71 -14.02 12.36 43.89
CA GLN A 71 -14.27 13.54 44.72
C GLN A 71 -15.64 13.53 45.42
N LYS A 72 -16.65 12.97 44.75
CA LYS A 72 -18.05 13.11 45.23
C LYS A 72 -18.67 11.82 45.79
N GLN A 73 -18.04 10.66 45.64
CA GLN A 73 -18.61 9.36 46.05
C GLN A 73 -19.01 9.32 47.52
N ALA A 74 -18.30 10.04 48.41
CA ALA A 74 -18.62 10.08 49.83
C ALA A 74 -19.98 10.75 50.15
N THR A 75 -20.45 11.64 49.26
CA THR A 75 -21.69 12.41 49.41
C THR A 75 -22.88 11.79 48.67
N TRP A 76 -22.66 10.77 47.85
CA TRP A 76 -23.69 10.17 47.02
C TRP A 76 -24.45 9.03 47.75
N THR A 77 -25.70 8.90 47.41
CA THR A 77 -26.49 7.72 47.78
C THR A 77 -25.98 6.45 47.05
N ALA A 78 -26.32 5.27 47.57
CA ALA A 78 -25.93 4.00 46.93
C ALA A 78 -26.40 3.92 45.47
N ALA A 79 -27.61 4.36 45.18
CA ALA A 79 -28.16 4.36 43.81
C ALA A 79 -27.41 5.29 42.86
N ILE A 80 -26.95 6.46 43.34
CA ILE A 80 -26.14 7.39 42.54
C ILE A 80 -24.75 6.78 42.25
N LYS A 81 -24.12 6.17 43.25
CA LYS A 81 -22.83 5.47 43.11
C LYS A 81 -22.91 4.40 42.03
N GLU A 82 -23.88 3.50 42.15
CA GLU A 82 -24.11 2.42 41.20
C GLU A 82 -24.33 2.93 39.77
N SER A 83 -25.08 4.03 39.61
CA SER A 83 -25.28 4.67 38.31
C SER A 83 -23.97 5.21 37.73
N LYS A 84 -23.11 5.83 38.55
CA LYS A 84 -21.83 6.38 38.14
C LYS A 84 -20.79 5.30 37.82
N GLU A 85 -20.80 4.22 38.54
CA GLU A 85 -19.96 3.04 38.27
C GLU A 85 -20.34 2.39 36.94
N ARG A 86 -21.64 2.26 36.65
CA ARG A 86 -22.08 1.80 35.32
C ARG A 86 -21.62 2.73 34.18
N GLU A 87 -21.76 4.05 34.39
CA GLU A 87 -21.28 5.04 33.38
C GLU A 87 -19.78 4.87 33.10
N LEU A 88 -18.95 4.67 34.14
CA LEU A 88 -17.52 4.44 33.97
C LEU A 88 -17.24 3.11 33.23
N MET A 89 -17.95 2.04 33.56
CA MET A 89 -17.81 0.75 32.87
C MET A 89 -18.23 0.86 31.37
N GLU A 90 -19.30 1.60 31.09
CA GLU A 90 -19.74 1.83 29.70
C GLU A 90 -18.68 2.57 28.89
N ILE A 91 -18.02 3.59 29.46
CA ILE A 91 -16.94 4.29 28.78
C ILE A 91 -15.75 3.36 28.56
N GLN A 92 -15.35 2.57 29.54
CA GLN A 92 -14.28 1.58 29.40
C GLN A 92 -14.57 0.58 28.27
N ASN A 93 -15.79 0.06 28.23
CA ASN A 93 -16.19 -0.87 27.16
C ASN A 93 -16.13 -0.19 25.80
N ARG A 94 -16.63 1.05 25.65
CA ARG A 94 -16.52 1.81 24.40
C ARG A 94 -15.07 2.02 23.96
N ILE A 95 -14.17 2.31 24.90
CA ILE A 95 -12.74 2.45 24.60
C ILE A 95 -12.16 1.14 24.06
N GLN A 96 -12.48 0.01 24.70
CA GLN A 96 -12.01 -1.30 24.27
C GLN A 96 -12.58 -1.71 22.90
N GLU A 97 -13.87 -1.49 22.69
CA GLU A 97 -14.53 -1.75 21.41
C GLU A 97 -13.93 -0.88 20.29
N PHE A 98 -13.69 0.40 20.55
CA PHE A 98 -13.05 1.31 19.60
C PHE A 98 -11.65 0.84 19.23
N GLN A 99 -10.82 0.47 20.21
CA GLN A 99 -9.46 -0.03 19.93
C GLN A 99 -9.46 -1.30 19.06
N GLN A 100 -10.44 -2.19 19.26
CA GLN A 100 -10.55 -3.40 18.46
C GLN A 100 -11.05 -3.13 17.03
N SER A 101 -12.07 -2.27 16.88
CA SER A 101 -12.69 -1.98 15.59
C SER A 101 -11.81 -1.10 14.73
N ILE A 102 -11.17 -0.07 15.30
CA ILE A 102 -10.40 0.92 14.52
C ILE A 102 -9.20 0.31 13.79
N SER A 103 -8.52 -0.66 14.41
CA SER A 103 -7.40 -1.34 13.77
C SER A 103 -7.85 -2.09 12.51
N GLN A 104 -8.99 -2.77 12.57
CA GLN A 104 -9.55 -3.47 11.41
C GLN A 104 -10.06 -2.51 10.35
N GLU A 105 -10.69 -1.42 10.77
CA GLU A 105 -11.22 -0.39 9.86
C GLU A 105 -10.10 0.29 9.06
N LEU A 106 -9.00 0.69 9.74
CA LEU A 106 -7.84 1.28 9.09
C LEU A 106 -7.16 0.32 8.11
N GLN A 107 -7.05 -0.97 8.47
CA GLN A 107 -6.53 -1.98 7.54
C GLN A 107 -7.43 -2.16 6.31
N GLN A 108 -8.74 -2.20 6.51
CA GLN A 108 -9.69 -2.31 5.41
C GLN A 108 -9.64 -1.07 4.51
N GLN A 109 -9.59 0.11 5.08
CA GLN A 109 -9.45 1.36 4.34
C GLN A 109 -8.16 1.39 3.52
N GLN A 110 -7.03 1.00 4.13
CA GLN A 110 -5.76 0.88 3.43
C GLN A 110 -5.86 -0.05 2.23
N ALA A 111 -6.46 -1.24 2.41
CA ALA A 111 -6.65 -2.19 1.33
C ALA A 111 -7.54 -1.62 0.20
N GLN A 112 -8.64 -0.95 0.56
CA GLN A 112 -9.55 -0.33 -0.40
C GLN A 112 -8.89 0.79 -1.22
N LEU A 113 -8.02 1.58 -0.60
CA LEU A 113 -7.32 2.68 -1.27
C LEU A 113 -6.17 2.18 -2.15
N THR A 114 -5.47 1.12 -1.74
CA THR A 114 -4.28 0.64 -2.45
C THR A 114 -4.59 -0.39 -3.53
N ALA A 115 -5.65 -1.20 -3.38
CA ALA A 115 -6.00 -2.24 -4.36
C ALA A 115 -6.23 -1.69 -5.78
N PRO A 116 -6.97 -0.60 -6.02
CA PRO A 116 -7.18 -0.08 -7.37
C PRO A 116 -5.89 0.45 -8.01
N ILE A 117 -4.94 0.94 -7.20
CA ILE A 117 -3.63 1.41 -7.68
C ILE A 117 -2.78 0.22 -8.16
N GLN A 118 -2.76 -0.88 -7.39
CA GLN A 118 -2.10 -2.11 -7.77
C GLN A 118 -2.72 -2.72 -9.03
N GLU A 119 -4.06 -2.73 -9.14
CA GLU A 119 -4.76 -3.21 -10.33
C GLU A 119 -4.41 -2.38 -11.58
N LYS A 120 -4.41 -1.04 -11.46
CA LYS A 120 -3.98 -0.13 -12.52
C LYS A 120 -2.53 -0.41 -12.93
N ALA A 121 -1.61 -0.54 -11.98
CA ALA A 121 -0.21 -0.87 -12.25
C ALA A 121 -0.07 -2.22 -12.97
N ASN A 122 -0.76 -3.26 -12.50
CA ASN A 122 -0.78 -4.58 -13.15
C ASN A 122 -1.28 -4.50 -14.59
N LYS A 123 -2.33 -3.74 -14.85
CA LYS A 123 -2.85 -3.53 -16.20
C LYS A 123 -1.83 -2.85 -17.09
N VAL A 124 -1.22 -1.76 -16.62
CA VAL A 124 -0.20 -1.00 -17.35
C VAL A 124 1.00 -1.88 -17.72
N VAL A 125 1.59 -2.59 -16.76
CA VAL A 125 2.77 -3.43 -17.04
C VAL A 125 2.42 -4.61 -17.95
N SER A 126 1.22 -5.16 -17.85
CA SER A 126 0.73 -6.23 -18.73
C SER A 126 0.54 -5.75 -20.17
N GLU A 127 0.01 -4.55 -20.37
CA GLU A 127 -0.18 -3.94 -21.69
C GLU A 127 1.17 -3.64 -22.35
N ILE A 128 2.13 -3.10 -21.61
CA ILE A 128 3.50 -2.85 -22.11
C ILE A 128 4.18 -4.17 -22.48
N ALA A 129 4.08 -5.20 -21.61
CA ALA A 129 4.66 -6.51 -21.87
C ALA A 129 4.10 -7.14 -23.17
N LYS A 130 2.77 -7.08 -23.36
CA LYS A 130 2.11 -7.56 -24.58
C LYS A 130 2.54 -6.77 -25.82
N ALA A 131 2.61 -5.44 -25.74
CA ALA A 131 3.02 -4.58 -26.84
C ALA A 131 4.48 -4.85 -27.27
N LYS A 132 5.35 -5.23 -26.33
CA LYS A 132 6.74 -5.62 -26.59
C LYS A 132 6.91 -7.09 -26.99
N GLY A 133 5.84 -7.89 -27.00
CA GLY A 133 5.91 -9.31 -27.32
C GLY A 133 6.66 -10.16 -26.27
N LEU A 134 6.67 -9.71 -25.02
CA LEU A 134 7.34 -10.45 -23.95
C LEU A 134 6.62 -11.77 -23.65
N THR A 135 7.38 -12.84 -23.53
CA THR A 135 6.87 -14.16 -23.13
C THR A 135 6.56 -14.23 -21.65
N ALA A 136 7.37 -13.57 -20.81
CA ALA A 136 7.15 -13.42 -19.39
C ALA A 136 7.74 -12.10 -18.88
N LEU A 137 7.12 -11.58 -17.81
CA LEU A 137 7.57 -10.40 -17.09
C LEU A 137 7.81 -10.78 -15.62
N PHE A 138 8.97 -10.44 -15.08
CA PHE A 138 9.37 -10.74 -13.71
C PHE A 138 9.46 -9.46 -12.89
N ASP A 139 9.14 -9.56 -11.61
CA ASP A 139 9.42 -8.49 -10.66
C ASP A 139 10.93 -8.46 -10.38
N ALA A 140 11.56 -7.33 -10.66
CA ALA A 140 13.00 -7.14 -10.48
C ALA A 140 13.44 -7.27 -9.01
N THR A 141 12.53 -7.03 -8.05
CA THR A 141 12.83 -7.09 -6.61
C THR A 141 12.83 -8.51 -6.06
N GLN A 142 12.22 -9.47 -6.78
CA GLN A 142 12.12 -10.87 -6.35
C GLN A 142 13.10 -11.79 -7.06
N ALA A 143 13.76 -11.31 -8.10
CA ALA A 143 14.72 -12.10 -8.85
C ALA A 143 16.09 -12.12 -8.15
N ILE A 144 16.63 -13.32 -7.90
CA ILE A 144 17.97 -13.48 -7.33
C ILE A 144 19.04 -13.09 -8.35
N TYR A 145 18.81 -13.42 -9.64
CA TYR A 145 19.72 -13.13 -10.74
C TYR A 145 18.98 -13.08 -12.07
N PHE A 146 19.37 -12.17 -12.91
CA PHE A 146 19.05 -12.16 -14.35
C PHE A 146 20.19 -11.48 -15.13
N ASP A 147 20.40 -11.92 -16.35
CA ASP A 147 21.33 -11.29 -17.28
C ASP A 147 20.68 -10.01 -17.86
N GLU A 148 21.12 -8.85 -17.39
CA GLU A 148 20.57 -7.55 -17.79
C GLU A 148 20.64 -7.30 -19.30
N THR A 149 21.56 -7.97 -20.00
CA THR A 149 21.68 -7.84 -21.46
C THR A 149 20.62 -8.63 -22.24
N LYS A 150 19.92 -9.56 -21.58
CA LYS A 150 18.93 -10.46 -22.17
C LYS A 150 17.50 -10.23 -21.69
N VAL A 151 17.31 -9.35 -20.70
CA VAL A 151 16.01 -9.06 -20.12
C VAL A 151 15.67 -7.59 -20.37
N ILE A 152 14.50 -7.34 -20.94
CA ILE A 152 14.02 -5.98 -21.24
C ILE A 152 13.47 -5.34 -19.96
N ASP A 153 14.06 -4.23 -19.52
CA ASP A 153 13.52 -3.44 -18.44
C ASP A 153 12.39 -2.54 -18.95
N ILE A 154 11.18 -2.75 -18.44
CA ILE A 154 10.01 -1.93 -18.78
C ILE A 154 9.64 -0.94 -17.65
N THR A 155 10.45 -0.85 -16.60
CA THR A 155 10.20 0.10 -15.49
C THR A 155 10.07 1.54 -15.97
N PRO A 156 10.94 2.06 -16.88
CA PRO A 156 10.83 3.45 -17.35
C PRO A 156 9.52 3.73 -18.10
N GLU A 157 9.09 2.82 -18.96
CA GLU A 157 7.83 2.95 -19.70
C GLU A 157 6.62 2.84 -18.76
N ALA A 158 6.67 1.93 -17.79
CA ALA A 158 5.62 1.77 -16.80
C ALA A 158 5.50 3.01 -15.90
N ARG A 159 6.62 3.61 -15.46
CA ARG A 159 6.65 4.89 -14.74
C ARG A 159 5.94 5.98 -15.52
N LYS A 160 6.29 6.13 -16.80
CA LYS A 160 5.67 7.12 -17.69
C LYS A 160 4.17 6.90 -17.86
N ALA A 161 3.76 5.65 -18.06
CA ALA A 161 2.33 5.29 -18.19
C ALA A 161 1.51 5.50 -16.91
N MET A 162 2.17 5.43 -15.75
CA MET A 162 1.58 5.73 -14.45
C MET A 162 1.73 7.21 -14.04
N ASN A 163 2.22 8.08 -14.94
CA ASN A 163 2.47 9.51 -14.68
C ASN A 163 3.44 9.76 -13.50
N ILE A 164 4.41 8.89 -13.29
CA ILE A 164 5.43 9.06 -12.26
C ILE A 164 6.54 9.97 -12.81
N PRO A 165 6.81 11.12 -12.18
CA PRO A 165 7.88 12.02 -12.62
C PRO A 165 9.26 11.34 -12.54
N ASP A 166 10.15 11.66 -13.50
CA ASP A 166 11.50 11.09 -13.51
C ASP A 166 12.32 11.45 -12.26
N SER A 167 12.07 12.65 -11.71
CA SER A 167 12.72 13.12 -10.47
C SER A 167 12.26 12.40 -9.20
N ARG A 168 11.13 11.69 -9.23
CA ARG A 168 10.58 10.99 -8.08
C ARG A 168 11.20 9.60 -7.95
N THR A 169 11.88 9.35 -6.86
CA THR A 169 12.55 8.07 -6.56
C THR A 169 12.07 7.48 -5.24
N LEU A 170 12.32 6.20 -5.01
CA LEU A 170 12.04 5.56 -3.71
C LEU A 170 12.83 6.24 -2.58
N GLU A 171 14.05 6.72 -2.87
CA GLU A 171 14.88 7.44 -1.91
C GLU A 171 14.26 8.80 -1.54
N SER A 172 13.79 9.58 -2.54
CA SER A 172 13.10 10.84 -2.29
C SER A 172 11.82 10.64 -1.48
N LEU A 173 11.03 9.61 -1.81
CA LEU A 173 9.84 9.25 -1.06
C LEU A 173 10.17 8.90 0.39
N GLN A 174 11.22 8.10 0.61
CA GLN A 174 11.64 7.72 1.97
C GLN A 174 12.06 8.94 2.79
N ALA A 175 12.78 9.88 2.18
CA ALA A 175 13.17 11.13 2.85
C ALA A 175 11.94 11.99 3.21
N GLU A 176 10.95 12.10 2.30
CA GLU A 176 9.68 12.80 2.56
C GLU A 176 8.91 12.18 3.73
N LEU A 177 8.76 10.85 3.76
CA LEU A 177 8.05 10.15 4.82
C LEU A 177 8.75 10.27 6.18
N GLN A 178 10.09 10.24 6.19
CA GLN A 178 10.87 10.48 7.42
C GLN A 178 10.70 11.90 7.94
N ALA A 179 10.72 12.90 7.05
CA ALA A 179 10.49 14.29 7.44
C ALA A 179 9.08 14.52 8.01
N GLN A 180 8.06 13.90 7.41
CA GLN A 180 6.69 13.94 7.90
C GLN A 180 6.55 13.29 9.29
N ALA A 181 7.16 12.13 9.50
CA ALA A 181 7.14 11.43 10.79
C ALA A 181 7.80 12.27 11.90
N GLN A 182 8.89 12.97 11.59
CA GLN A 182 9.55 13.87 12.56
C GLN A 182 8.72 15.10 12.90
N ALA A 183 8.00 15.66 11.92
CA ALA A 183 7.13 16.82 12.13
C ALA A 183 5.90 16.50 13.01
N GLN A 184 5.44 15.25 13.01
CA GLN A 184 4.31 14.80 13.84
C GLN A 184 4.69 14.53 15.31
N GLN A 185 5.98 14.43 15.63
CA GLN A 185 6.48 14.17 16.98
C GLN A 185 6.83 15.46 17.76
N GLN A 186 6.69 16.63 17.16
CA GLN A 186 6.94 17.95 17.76
C GLN A 186 5.63 18.65 18.13
#